data_d23922530e6229a5e00ab9272b9e0aa4
#
_entry.id   d23922530e6229a5e00ab9272b9e0aa4
#
_cell.length_a   1.000
_cell.length_b   1.000
_cell.length_c   1.000
_cell.angle_alpha   90.00
_cell.angle_beta   90.00
_cell.angle_gamma   90.00
#
_symmetry.space_group_name_H-M   'P 1'
#
loop_
_entity.id
_entity.type
_entity.pdbx_description
1 polymer ?
#
loop_
_entity_poly.entity_id
_entity_poly.type
_entity_poly.pdbx_seq_one_letter_code
_entity_poly.pdbx_strand_id
1 'polypeptide(L)' 'MKFNKFFIILDVIFIAISLIDLITYKNLLSLMLVVFFTWTLVNDIKEYKGDK' A
#
# COMPACT_ATOMS: atom_id res chain seq x y z
N MET A 1 -5.35 18.14 7.91
CA MET A 1 -4.05 17.64 8.11
C MET A 1 -3.29 17.39 6.82
N LYS A 2 -2.04 17.73 6.81
CA LYS A 2 -1.28 17.61 5.59
C LYS A 2 -0.78 16.21 5.38
N PHE A 3 -1.04 15.66 4.25
CA PHE A 3 -0.59 14.33 3.94
C PHE A 3 0.82 14.35 3.38
N ASN A 4 1.69 13.53 3.92
CA ASN A 4 3.09 13.52 3.57
C ASN A 4 3.42 12.49 2.53
N LYS A 5 4.26 12.90 1.58
CA LYS A 5 4.78 11.98 0.59
C LYS A 5 5.48 10.79 1.25
N PHE A 6 6.01 11.01 2.44
CA PHE A 6 6.70 9.98 3.18
C PHE A 6 5.82 8.75 3.40
N PHE A 7 4.54 8.98 3.69
CA PHE A 7 3.62 7.85 3.92
C PHE A 7 3.39 7.05 2.66
N ILE A 8 3.36 7.71 1.51
CA ILE A 8 3.20 7.01 0.24
C ILE A 8 4.42 6.11 -0.01
N ILE A 9 5.61 6.61 0.29
CA ILE A 9 6.82 5.82 0.12
C ILE A 9 6.79 4.59 1.02
N LEU A 10 6.36 4.76 2.27
CA LEU A 10 6.26 3.63 3.19
C LEU A 10 5.25 2.60 2.68
N ASP A 11 4.13 3.06 2.16
CA ASP A 11 3.12 2.16 1.63
C ASP A 11 3.68 1.33 0.48
N VAL A 12 4.43 1.97 -0.41
CA VAL A 12 5.02 1.26 -1.54
C VAL A 12 5.98 0.19 -1.05
N ILE A 13 6.79 0.53 -0.05
CA ILE A 13 7.74 -0.43 0.51
C ILE A 13 7.00 -1.62 1.12
N PHE A 14 5.95 -1.36 1.89
CA PHE A 14 5.18 -2.44 2.50
C PHE A 14 4.52 -3.32 1.46
N ILE A 15 3.99 -2.71 0.41
CA ILE A 15 3.37 -3.48 -0.67
C ILE A 15 4.40 -4.38 -1.34
N ALA A 16 5.60 -3.86 -1.58
CA ALA A 16 6.65 -4.66 -2.19
C ALA A 16 7.00 -5.87 -1.33
N ILE A 17 7.14 -5.64 -0.03
CA ILE A 17 7.44 -6.73 0.89
C ILE A 17 6.31 -7.75 0.90
N SER A 18 5.06 -7.28 0.92
CA SER A 18 3.92 -8.18 0.94
C SER A 18 3.84 -9.01 -0.34
N LEU A 19 4.16 -8.40 -1.47
CA LEU A 19 4.17 -9.13 -2.73
C LEU A 19 5.21 -10.24 -2.72
N ILE A 20 6.39 -9.94 -2.20
CA ILE A 20 7.44 -10.95 -2.10
C ILE A 20 6.98 -12.10 -1.20
N ASP A 21 6.37 -11.76 -0.07
CA ASP A 21 5.86 -12.79 0.82
C ASP A 21 4.79 -13.64 0.15
N LEU A 22 3.91 -13.01 -0.60
CA LEU A 22 2.85 -13.73 -1.28
C LEU A 22 3.43 -14.72 -2.29
N ILE A 23 4.44 -14.30 -3.03
CA ILE A 23 5.06 -15.17 -4.02
C ILE A 23 5.83 -16.31 -3.33
N THR A 24 6.52 -16.00 -2.25
CA THR A 24 7.35 -16.98 -1.57
C THR A 24 6.51 -17.99 -0.80
N TYR A 25 5.56 -17.52 -0.03
CA TYR A 25 4.78 -18.39 0.84
C TYR A 25 3.42 -18.75 0.29
N LYS A 26 2.94 -17.97 -0.65
CA LYS A 26 1.62 -18.22 -1.28
C LYS A 26 0.53 -18.32 -0.24
N ASN A 27 0.55 -17.42 0.71
CA ASN A 27 -0.42 -17.42 1.79
C ASN A 27 -1.63 -16.57 1.43
N LEU A 28 -2.80 -17.07 1.80
CA LEU A 28 -4.01 -16.28 1.60
C LEU A 28 -3.95 -14.99 2.41
N LEU A 29 -3.37 -15.07 3.58
CA LEU A 29 -3.23 -13.89 4.43
C LEU A 29 -2.41 -12.81 3.74
N SER A 30 -1.32 -13.22 3.08
CA SER A 30 -0.50 -12.26 2.35
C SER A 30 -1.28 -11.61 1.22
N LEU A 31 -2.13 -12.39 0.56
CA LEU A 31 -2.95 -11.84 -0.51
C LEU A 31 -3.88 -10.76 0.03
N MET A 32 -4.49 -11.01 1.17
CA MET A 32 -5.38 -10.03 1.78
C MET A 32 -4.62 -8.76 2.15
N LEU A 33 -3.41 -8.93 2.67
CA LEU A 33 -2.59 -7.77 3.03
C LEU A 33 -2.24 -6.94 1.81
N VAL A 34 -1.87 -7.60 0.72
CA VAL A 34 -1.53 -6.89 -0.51
C VAL A 34 -2.73 -6.08 -1.01
N VAL A 35 -3.89 -6.69 -1.01
CA VAL A 35 -5.10 -6.01 -1.46
C VAL A 35 -5.38 -4.80 -0.57
N PHE A 36 -5.30 -5.00 0.74
CA PHE A 36 -5.57 -3.93 1.69
C PHE A 36 -4.61 -2.76 1.50
N PHE A 37 -3.32 -3.06 1.42
CA PHE A 37 -2.32 -2.02 1.27
C PHE A 37 -2.47 -1.29 -0.06
N THR A 38 -2.76 -2.03 -1.12
CA THR A 38 -2.94 -1.40 -2.42
C THR A 38 -4.11 -0.43 -2.40
N TRP A 39 -5.21 -0.85 -1.77
CA TRP A 39 -6.37 0.01 -1.66
C TRP A 39 -6.05 1.27 -0.87
N THR A 40 -5.35 1.09 0.24
CA THR A 40 -4.95 2.23 1.07
C THR A 40 -4.06 3.18 0.28
N LEU A 41 -3.14 2.64 -0.49
CA LEU A 41 -2.24 3.47 -1.29
C LEU A 41 -3.02 4.30 -2.31
N VAL A 42 -3.98 3.68 -2.96
CA VAL A 42 -4.79 4.40 -3.94
C VAL A 42 -5.53 5.56 -3.28
N ASN A 43 -6.10 5.30 -2.11
CA ASN A 43 -6.78 6.35 -1.37
C ASN A 43 -5.83 7.47 -0.98
N ASP A 44 -4.65 7.12 -0.52
CA ASP A 44 -3.66 8.11 -0.11
C ASP A 44 -3.24 8.98 -1.28
N ILE A 45 -3.04 8.38 -2.43
CA ILE A 45 -2.64 9.12 -3.61
C ILE A 45 -3.74 10.09 -4.02
N LYS A 46 -4.98 9.66 -3.93
CA LYS A 46 -6.10 10.53 -4.26
C LYS A 46 -6.14 11.75 -3.36
N GLU A 47 -5.93 11.53 -2.08
CA GLU A 47 -5.94 12.64 -1.13
C GLU A 47 -4.75 13.55 -1.35
N TYR A 48 -3.62 12.97 -1.67
CA TYR A 48 -2.43 13.75 -1.89
C TYR A 48 -2.59 14.69 -3.07
N LYS A 49 -3.21 14.19 -4.13
CA LYS A 49 -3.44 15.01 -5.30
C LYS A 49 -4.52 16.03 -5.07
N GLY A 50 -5.23 15.80 -4.11
CA GLY A 50 -6.07 16.72 -3.71
C GLY A 50 -7.33 16.82 -4.27
N ASP A 51 -7.31 16.83 -4.00
CA ASP A 51 -8.12 17.10 -3.97
C ASP A 51 -8.97 17.75 -4.42
N LYS A 52 -9.24 18.07 -4.73
CA LYS A 52 -10.04 18.74 -5.08
C LYS A 52 -10.54 18.66 -5.32
#